data_025e1c4f3c921dc149377321bc904866
#
_entry.id   025e1c4f3c921dc149377321bc904866
#
_cell.length_a   1.000
_cell.length_b   1.000
_cell.length_c   1.000
_cell.angle_alpha   90.00
_cell.angle_beta   90.00
_cell.angle_gamma   90.00
#
_symmetry.space_group_name_H-M   'P 1'
#
loop_
_entity.id
_entity.type
_entity.pdbx_description
1 polymer ?
#
loop_
_entity_poly.entity_id
_entity_poly.type
_entity_poly.pdbx_seq_one_letter_code
_entity_poly.pdbx_strand_id
1 'polypeptide(L)'
;MDRIVLSELLYQQIIRHVTQAIPMEAVGIIGGSVDGQARLVIEMPNLAGPHAFLADPFAQFQAERRLAGEGLGVIAIYHSHPGGGTTLSDADRAGAARWNCAHIVIVPERSPDDADYLRAWRILGNESIEIPVLRERQ
;
A
#
# COMPACT_ATOMS: atom_id res chain seq x y z
N MET A 1 13.82 7.64 1.47
CA MET A 1 12.70 7.73 0.50
C MET A 1 11.67 8.68 1.06
N ASP A 2 11.39 9.73 0.34
CA ASP A 2 10.48 10.80 0.76
C ASP A 2 9.31 11.01 -0.22
N ARG A 3 9.18 10.13 -1.21
CA ARG A 3 8.07 10.11 -2.17
C ARG A 3 7.94 8.72 -2.78
N ILE A 4 6.75 8.43 -3.34
CA ILE A 4 6.50 7.21 -4.11
C ILE A 4 6.07 7.63 -5.51
N VAL A 5 6.65 7.01 -6.53
CA VAL A 5 6.30 7.25 -7.92
C VAL A 5 5.67 5.98 -8.49
N LEU A 6 4.41 6.10 -8.91
CA LEU A 6 3.65 4.99 -9.50
C LEU A 6 3.35 5.28 -10.97
N SER A 7 3.74 4.36 -11.84
CA SER A 7 3.31 4.42 -13.23
C SER A 7 1.79 4.27 -13.32
N GLU A 8 1.21 4.74 -14.42
CA GLU A 8 -0.22 4.59 -14.65
C GLU A 8 -0.65 3.13 -14.62
N LEU A 9 0.16 2.24 -15.17
CA LEU A 9 -0.12 0.80 -15.19
C LEU A 9 -0.24 0.23 -13.78
N LEU A 10 0.73 0.56 -12.91
CA LEU A 10 0.72 0.08 -11.52
C LEU A 10 -0.42 0.73 -10.73
N TYR A 11 -0.69 2.00 -10.97
CA TYR A 11 -1.79 2.69 -10.30
C TYR A 11 -3.13 2.04 -10.66
N GLN A 12 -3.36 1.70 -11.92
CA GLN A 12 -4.58 1.03 -12.37
C GLN A 12 -4.69 -0.38 -11.77
N GLN A 13 -3.59 -1.08 -11.61
CA GLN A 13 -3.59 -2.38 -10.95
C GLN A 13 -4.09 -2.26 -9.50
N ILE A 14 -3.60 -1.27 -8.77
CA ILE A 14 -4.02 -1.02 -7.38
C ILE A 14 -5.51 -0.67 -7.33
N ILE A 15 -5.97 0.25 -8.19
CA ILE A 15 -7.38 0.63 -8.27
C ILE A 15 -8.26 -0.60 -8.47
N ARG A 16 -7.91 -1.45 -9.41
CA ARG A 16 -8.68 -2.65 -9.70
C ARG A 16 -8.72 -3.59 -8.52
N HIS A 17 -7.57 -3.82 -7.87
CA HIS A 17 -7.49 -4.71 -6.73
C HIS A 17 -8.39 -4.24 -5.58
N VAL A 18 -8.26 -2.96 -5.18
CA VAL A 18 -9.03 -2.44 -4.04
C VAL A 18 -10.53 -2.36 -4.34
N THR A 19 -10.89 -2.10 -5.61
CA THR A 19 -12.30 -2.03 -6.03
C THR A 19 -12.93 -3.41 -6.03
N GLN A 20 -12.24 -4.41 -6.55
CA GLN A 20 -12.74 -5.78 -6.59
C GLN A 20 -12.85 -6.42 -5.21
N ALA A 21 -12.07 -5.96 -4.24
CA ALA A 21 -12.08 -6.51 -2.89
C ALA A 21 -13.29 -6.05 -2.06
N ILE A 22 -13.94 -4.93 -2.40
CA ILE A 22 -15.08 -4.42 -1.64
C ILE A 22 -16.11 -5.54 -1.41
N PRO A 23 -16.62 -5.74 -0.18
CA PRO A 23 -16.50 -4.94 1.05
C PRO A 23 -15.29 -5.28 1.92
N MET A 24 -14.42 -6.17 1.47
CA MET A 24 -13.23 -6.57 2.24
C MET A 24 -12.11 -5.55 2.03
N GLU A 25 -11.20 -5.46 3.00
CA GLU A 25 -9.98 -4.68 2.83
C GLU A 25 -9.01 -5.45 1.93
N ALA A 26 -8.47 -4.77 0.93
CA ALA A 26 -7.39 -5.30 0.12
C ALA A 26 -6.05 -4.96 0.77
N VAL A 27 -5.07 -5.82 0.59
CA VAL A 27 -3.70 -5.56 1.03
C VAL A 27 -2.73 -5.99 -0.07
N GLY A 28 -1.67 -5.20 -0.26
CA GLY A 28 -0.66 -5.51 -1.24
C GLY A 28 0.69 -4.90 -0.90
N ILE A 29 1.71 -5.37 -1.61
CA ILE A 29 3.09 -4.91 -1.45
C ILE A 29 3.50 -4.20 -2.73
N ILE A 30 4.17 -3.07 -2.58
CA ILE A 30 4.77 -2.35 -3.70
C ILE A 30 6.28 -2.52 -3.58
N GLY A 31 6.85 -3.15 -4.59
CA GLY A 31 8.30 -3.29 -4.73
C GLY A 31 8.86 -2.19 -5.59
N GLY A 32 10.07 -1.76 -5.26
CA GLY A 32 10.71 -0.71 -6.02
C GLY A 32 12.14 -0.45 -5.58
N SER A 33 12.68 0.65 -6.06
CA SER A 33 14.03 1.09 -5.74
C SER A 33 14.03 2.08 -4.58
N VAL A 34 15.21 2.27 -3.98
CA VAL A 34 15.37 3.08 -2.76
C VAL A 34 14.98 4.54 -2.94
N ASP A 35 14.91 5.03 -4.17
CA ASP A 35 14.49 6.39 -4.50
C ASP A 35 12.97 6.56 -4.53
N GLY A 36 12.21 5.48 -4.32
CA GLY A 36 10.74 5.53 -4.30
C GLY A 36 10.06 5.19 -5.62
N GLN A 37 10.82 4.80 -6.64
CA GLN A 37 10.24 4.39 -7.93
C GLN A 37 9.63 3.00 -7.81
N ALA A 38 8.31 2.91 -7.89
CA ALA A 38 7.62 1.62 -7.88
C ALA A 38 7.90 0.84 -9.17
N ARG A 39 8.12 -0.45 -9.05
CA ARG A 39 8.42 -1.34 -10.17
C ARG A 39 7.44 -2.49 -10.28
N LEU A 40 6.86 -2.93 -9.18
CA LEU A 40 6.03 -4.12 -9.12
C LEU A 40 5.01 -3.99 -8.01
N VAL A 41 3.77 -4.39 -8.29
CA VAL A 41 2.71 -4.51 -7.28
C VAL A 41 2.39 -5.98 -7.11
N ILE A 42 2.43 -6.46 -5.87
CA ILE A 42 2.09 -7.84 -5.53
C ILE A 42 0.85 -7.82 -4.65
N GLU A 43 -0.26 -8.32 -5.18
CA GLU A 43 -1.50 -8.45 -4.42
C GLU A 43 -1.35 -9.56 -3.40
N MET A 44 -1.81 -9.30 -2.17
CA MET A 44 -1.68 -10.24 -1.07
C MET A 44 -3.05 -10.71 -0.63
N PRO A 45 -3.18 -11.97 -0.15
CA PRO A 45 -4.43 -12.38 0.47
C PRO A 45 -4.60 -11.68 1.81
N ASN A 46 -5.83 -11.25 2.11
CA ASN A 46 -6.17 -10.71 3.41
C ASN A 46 -6.80 -11.83 4.26
N LEU A 47 -6.17 -12.20 5.36
CA LEU A 47 -6.63 -13.26 6.24
C LEU A 47 -7.57 -12.76 7.35
N ALA A 48 -7.71 -11.45 7.50
CA ALA A 48 -8.62 -10.85 8.50
C ALA A 48 -10.00 -10.56 7.89
N GLY A 49 -10.93 -10.13 8.72
CA GLY A 49 -12.28 -9.78 8.29
C GLY A 49 -12.36 -8.45 7.53
N PRO A 50 -13.60 -7.97 7.23
CA PRO A 50 -13.80 -6.83 6.33
C PRO A 50 -13.31 -5.47 6.87
N HIS A 51 -13.06 -5.34 8.16
CA HIS A 51 -12.63 -4.07 8.77
C HIS A 51 -11.19 -4.11 9.30
N ALA A 52 -10.41 -5.09 8.87
CA ALA A 52 -9.02 -5.25 9.27
C ALA A 52 -8.25 -5.97 8.17
N PHE A 53 -6.93 -5.91 8.23
CA PHE A 53 -6.13 -6.76 7.36
C PHE A 53 -5.09 -7.53 8.18
N LEU A 54 -4.79 -8.74 7.71
CA LEU A 54 -3.72 -9.56 8.26
C LEU A 54 -3.01 -10.19 7.07
N ALA A 55 -1.77 -9.77 6.83
CA ALA A 55 -0.97 -10.32 5.76
C ALA A 55 -0.61 -11.77 6.07
N ASP A 56 -0.71 -12.63 5.05
CA ASP A 56 -0.27 -14.03 5.15
C ASP A 56 1.26 -14.04 5.23
N PRO A 57 1.87 -14.53 6.34
CA PRO A 57 3.33 -14.52 6.48
C PRO A 57 4.05 -15.31 5.39
N PHE A 58 3.44 -16.39 4.90
CA PHE A 58 4.03 -17.17 3.82
C PHE A 58 4.02 -16.41 2.50
N ALA A 59 2.87 -15.82 2.15
CA ALA A 59 2.75 -15.01 0.94
C ALA A 59 3.68 -13.79 1.00
N GLN A 60 3.82 -13.18 2.17
CA GLN A 60 4.74 -12.08 2.41
C GLN A 60 6.19 -12.49 2.15
N PHE A 61 6.59 -13.63 2.69
CA PHE A 61 7.93 -14.15 2.51
C PHE A 61 8.23 -14.43 1.03
N GLN A 62 7.27 -15.03 0.31
CA GLN A 62 7.41 -15.29 -1.12
C GLN A 62 7.54 -13.98 -1.91
N ALA A 63 6.75 -12.96 -1.57
CA ALA A 63 6.82 -11.65 -2.21
C ALA A 63 8.19 -11.00 -2.01
N GLU A 64 8.71 -11.04 -0.78
CA GLU A 64 10.02 -10.47 -0.48
C GLU A 64 11.13 -11.20 -1.24
N ARG A 65 11.05 -12.52 -1.35
CA ARG A 65 12.01 -13.31 -2.14
C ARG A 65 11.95 -12.96 -3.61
N ARG A 66 10.75 -12.79 -4.14
CA ARG A 66 10.56 -12.39 -5.55
C ARG A 66 11.20 -11.04 -5.82
N LEU A 67 10.95 -10.07 -4.95
CA LEU A 67 11.53 -8.73 -5.09
C LEU A 67 13.05 -8.77 -5.02
N ALA A 68 13.60 -9.49 -4.04
CA ALA A 68 15.05 -9.62 -3.89
C ALA A 68 15.69 -10.23 -5.14
N GLY A 69 15.02 -11.21 -5.75
CA GLY A 69 15.50 -11.83 -7.01
C GLY A 69 15.54 -10.87 -8.18
N GLU A 70 14.77 -9.78 -8.13
CA GLU A 70 14.75 -8.74 -9.16
C GLU A 70 15.55 -7.50 -8.74
N GLY A 71 16.28 -7.56 -7.64
CA GLY A 71 17.06 -6.43 -7.14
C GLY A 71 16.21 -5.32 -6.52
N LEU A 72 15.01 -5.65 -6.10
CA LEU A 72 14.05 -4.69 -5.54
C LEU A 72 13.83 -4.94 -4.05
N GLY A 73 13.31 -3.93 -3.36
CA GLY A 73 12.87 -4.05 -1.98
C GLY A 73 11.42 -3.63 -1.83
N VAL A 74 10.86 -3.83 -0.64
CA VAL A 74 9.53 -3.33 -0.31
C VAL A 74 9.65 -1.83 -0.03
N ILE A 75 8.99 -1.01 -0.85
CA ILE A 75 8.98 0.45 -0.63
C ILE A 75 7.68 0.92 0.01
N ALA A 76 6.59 0.15 -0.14
CA ALA A 76 5.32 0.48 0.49
C ALA A 76 4.47 -0.78 0.66
N ILE A 77 3.58 -0.70 1.63
CA ILE A 77 2.45 -1.63 1.76
C ILE A 77 1.19 -0.78 1.58
N TYR A 78 0.24 -1.28 0.79
CA TYR A 78 -1.05 -0.61 0.67
C TYR A 78 -2.15 -1.47 1.25
N HIS A 79 -3.17 -0.81 1.78
CA HIS A 79 -4.43 -1.45 2.14
C HIS A 79 -5.58 -0.49 1.91
N SER A 80 -6.78 -1.04 1.74
CA SER A 80 -7.97 -0.23 1.52
C SER A 80 -8.80 -0.15 2.80
N HIS A 81 -9.52 0.98 2.95
CA HIS A 81 -10.48 1.22 4.03
C HIS A 81 -11.87 1.41 3.44
N PRO A 82 -12.60 0.33 3.11
CA PRO A 82 -13.97 0.49 2.60
C PRO A 82 -14.84 1.21 3.65
N GLY A 83 -15.44 2.33 3.25
CA GLY A 83 -16.26 3.16 4.15
C GLY A 83 -15.46 3.96 5.16
N GLY A 84 -14.15 3.95 5.10
CA GLY A 84 -13.27 4.66 6.04
C GLY A 84 -12.63 5.91 5.44
N GLY A 85 -11.54 6.35 6.07
CA GLY A 85 -10.74 7.48 5.61
C GLY A 85 -9.34 7.06 5.18
N THR A 86 -8.51 8.04 4.82
CA THR A 86 -7.15 7.81 4.34
C THR A 86 -6.09 8.02 5.42
N THR A 87 -6.48 8.11 6.68
CA THR A 87 -5.55 8.14 7.81
C THR A 87 -5.35 6.74 8.36
N LEU A 88 -4.19 6.53 8.99
CA LEU A 88 -3.90 5.25 9.64
C LEU A 88 -4.67 5.15 10.97
N SER A 89 -5.28 3.99 11.22
CA SER A 89 -5.86 3.67 12.52
C SER A 89 -4.75 3.28 13.50
N ASP A 90 -5.09 3.19 14.79
CA ASP A 90 -4.13 2.71 15.79
C ASP A 90 -3.68 1.27 15.49
N ALA A 91 -4.60 0.43 15.03
CA ALA A 91 -4.28 -0.94 14.62
C ALA A 91 -3.34 -0.95 13.41
N ASP A 92 -3.57 -0.06 12.43
CA ASP A 92 -2.68 0.08 11.27
C ASP A 92 -1.27 0.45 11.70
N ARG A 93 -1.15 1.42 12.61
CA ARG A 93 0.16 1.86 13.11
C ARG A 93 0.89 0.76 13.85
N ALA A 94 0.18 -0.03 14.66
CA ALA A 94 0.77 -1.14 15.39
C ALA A 94 1.28 -2.22 14.44
N GLY A 95 0.51 -2.55 13.40
CA GLY A 95 0.93 -3.51 12.37
C GLY A 95 2.07 -2.99 11.52
N ALA A 96 2.05 -1.69 11.22
CA ALA A 96 3.03 -1.02 10.38
C ALA A 96 4.41 -0.91 11.02
N ALA A 97 4.50 -0.95 12.35
CA ALA A 97 5.78 -0.85 13.06
C ALA A 97 6.77 -1.95 12.68
N ARG A 98 6.28 -3.05 12.08
CA ARG A 98 7.11 -4.16 11.62
C ARG A 98 7.77 -3.90 10.27
N TRP A 99 7.35 -2.86 9.56
CA TRP A 99 7.79 -2.59 8.20
C TRP A 99 8.47 -1.25 8.12
N ASN A 100 9.72 -1.24 7.66
CA ASN A 100 10.46 0.00 7.42
C ASN A 100 10.19 0.50 6.00
N CYS A 101 8.94 0.86 5.72
CA CYS A 101 8.50 1.35 4.42
C CYS A 101 7.33 2.30 4.58
N ALA A 102 6.88 2.86 3.48
CA ALA A 102 5.68 3.70 3.48
C ALA A 102 4.41 2.84 3.60
N HIS A 103 3.34 3.44 4.08
CA HIS A 103 2.03 2.81 4.20
C HIS A 103 1.01 3.63 3.44
N ILE A 104 0.35 2.99 2.48
CA ILE A 104 -0.63 3.62 1.62
C ILE A 104 -2.02 3.17 2.06
N VAL A 105 -2.92 4.14 2.26
CA VAL A 105 -4.31 3.89 2.60
C VAL A 105 -5.18 4.38 1.46
N ILE A 106 -6.14 3.56 1.03
CA ILE A 106 -6.98 3.84 -0.13
C ILE A 106 -8.45 3.69 0.28
N VAL A 107 -9.28 4.66 -0.12
CA VAL A 107 -10.73 4.57 0.07
C VAL A 107 -11.36 4.20 -1.28
N PRO A 108 -11.68 2.91 -1.49
CA PRO A 108 -11.99 2.41 -2.83
C PRO A 108 -13.31 2.93 -3.42
N GLU A 109 -14.22 3.46 -2.57
CA GLU A 109 -15.49 4.01 -3.04
C GLU A 109 -15.37 5.44 -3.58
N ARG A 110 -14.25 6.13 -3.32
CA ARG A 110 -14.01 7.48 -3.83
C ARG A 110 -13.49 7.43 -5.25
N SER A 111 -13.55 8.58 -5.92
CA SER A 111 -12.94 8.71 -7.25
C SER A 111 -11.42 8.64 -7.14
N PRO A 112 -10.73 7.87 -8.01
CA PRO A 112 -9.26 7.86 -8.03
C PRO A 112 -8.62 9.22 -8.29
N ASP A 113 -9.38 10.19 -8.79
CA ASP A 113 -8.89 11.55 -9.02
C ASP A 113 -9.05 12.47 -7.81
N ASP A 114 -9.76 12.02 -6.76
CA ASP A 114 -9.88 12.77 -5.52
C ASP A 114 -8.56 12.77 -4.74
N ALA A 115 -8.24 13.91 -4.14
CA ALA A 115 -7.05 14.03 -3.29
C ALA A 115 -7.08 13.07 -2.10
N ASP A 116 -8.29 12.70 -1.65
CA ASP A 116 -8.50 11.81 -0.50
C ASP A 116 -8.71 10.34 -0.90
N TYR A 117 -8.46 9.99 -2.16
CA TYR A 117 -8.59 8.60 -2.59
C TYR A 117 -7.46 7.74 -2.03
N LEU A 118 -6.22 8.22 -2.12
CA LEU A 118 -5.00 7.50 -1.75
C LEU A 118 -4.04 8.46 -1.08
N ARG A 119 -3.55 8.07 0.10
CA ARG A 119 -2.51 8.82 0.81
C ARG A 119 -1.45 7.86 1.32
N ALA A 120 -0.22 8.33 1.33
CA ALA A 120 0.93 7.54 1.80
C ALA A 120 1.50 8.18 3.07
N TRP A 121 1.90 7.33 4.01
CA TRP A 121 2.37 7.74 5.33
C TRP A 121 3.67 7.03 5.66
N ARG A 122 4.56 7.74 6.32
CA ARG A 122 5.69 7.14 7.03
C ARG A 122 5.41 7.23 8.52
N ILE A 123 5.76 6.16 9.24
CA ILE A 123 5.57 6.12 10.68
C ILE A 123 6.93 6.33 11.34
N LEU A 124 7.05 7.42 12.10
CA LEU A 124 8.25 7.78 12.85
C LEU A 124 7.87 7.91 14.32
N GLY A 125 8.16 6.86 15.09
CA GLY A 125 7.74 6.80 16.50
C GLY A 125 6.22 6.80 16.60
N ASN A 126 5.64 7.79 17.27
CA ASN A 126 4.19 7.94 17.44
C ASN A 126 3.55 8.82 16.37
N GLU A 127 4.33 9.31 15.40
CA GLU A 127 3.84 10.24 14.39
C GLU A 127 3.68 9.55 13.04
N SER A 128 2.67 9.97 12.30
CA SER A 128 2.47 9.60 10.90
C SER A 128 2.74 10.85 10.06
N ILE A 129 3.69 10.75 9.15
CA ILE A 129 4.08 11.85 8.28
C ILE A 129 3.66 11.50 6.86
N GLU A 130 2.84 12.35 6.27
CA GLU A 130 2.40 12.14 4.88
C GLU A 130 3.55 12.37 3.92
N ILE A 131 3.66 11.48 2.93
CA ILE A 131 4.61 11.62 1.82
C ILE A 131 3.85 11.68 0.50
N PRO A 132 4.37 12.44 -0.50
CA PRO A 132 3.68 12.54 -1.79
C PRO A 132 3.74 11.24 -2.58
N VAL A 133 2.64 10.97 -3.30
CA VAL A 133 2.56 9.90 -4.28
C VAL A 133 2.38 10.55 -5.63
N LEU A 134 3.31 10.31 -6.54
CA LEU A 134 3.28 10.86 -7.89
C LEU A 134 2.78 9.78 -8.83
N ARG A 135 1.69 10.09 -9.54
CA ARG A 135 1.12 9.21 -10.56
C ARG A 135 1.66 9.64 -11.92
N GLU A 136 2.45 8.78 -12.53
CA GLU A 136 3.02 9.06 -13.86
C GLU A 136 2.02 8.67 -14.93
N ARG A 137 1.31 9.65 -15.44
CA ARG A 137 0.39 9.48 -16.57
C ARG A 137 1.15 9.68 -17.87
N GLN A 138 0.92 8.77 -18.80
CA GLN A 138 1.48 8.87 -20.15
C GLN A 138 0.38 8.90 -21.19
#